data_7f6ca1f1e16bafd2a754787f77b932f8
#
_entry.id   7f6ca1f1e16bafd2a754787f77b932f8
#
_cell.length_a   1.000
_cell.length_b   1.000
_cell.length_c   1.000
_cell.angle_alpha   90.00
_cell.angle_beta   90.00
_cell.angle_gamma   90.00
#
_symmetry.space_group_name_H-M   'P 1'
#
loop_
_entity.id
_entity.type
_entity.pdbx_description
1 polymer ?
#
loop_
_entity_poly.entity_id
_entity_poly.type
_entity_poly.pdbx_seq_one_letter_code
_entity_poly.pdbx_strand_id
1 'polypeptide(L)'
;MTSRLASMSSFLRERATLRRLVVAALAAACLVLPAQAQETIKLGLVAAMSGQSAKSGEAIVRGLSLAIDEINAKGGIRGQKLELVVRDDESNPAKGVVAARELVQREKVTAFFGGLDTPVSMAIVPFANQAKVPFMGVWAAGTPITRNGAAENYVFRVSAVDDLVDVALVDYAMKKYGAKKPGMMLINNPWGESNEKGLKAALGAKTLPFAGVEKFETNDIDVVPQLTRLKEAGTDVLFLVANVAPSAQVVKSLDRMGWNVPIVSHWGPSGGRFSELAGASAPKVHFIQTFSFSGNAGPKAAAVLAALKAKYPEIKSLGDVTPAVGIANAYDAMHLTAMAIALAGSTEGPKVREGFYAIDKYQGLIKTYDKPFTPANHDALTAQDYIFTYFKGEEILPLTN
;
A
#
# COMPACT_ATOMS: atom_id res chain seq x y z
N MET A 1 87.01 -16.80 30.07
CA MET A 1 86.14 -15.57 30.02
C MET A 1 85.09 -15.65 28.90
N THR A 2 84.88 -16.80 28.23
CA THR A 2 84.01 -16.94 27.06
C THR A 2 82.63 -17.64 27.32
N SER A 3 82.39 -18.19 28.54
CA SER A 3 81.10 -18.92 28.78
C SER A 3 79.96 -18.07 29.35
N ARG A 4 80.23 -16.85 29.85
CA ARG A 4 79.16 -15.95 30.42
C ARG A 4 78.46 -15.05 29.38
N LEU A 5 79.07 -14.82 28.22
CA LEU A 5 78.48 -14.00 27.16
C LEU A 5 77.47 -14.77 26.29
N ALA A 6 77.57 -16.07 26.18
CA ALA A 6 76.63 -16.92 25.41
C ALA A 6 75.29 -17.10 26.14
N SER A 7 75.27 -17.12 27.48
CA SER A 7 74.07 -17.28 28.28
C SER A 7 73.21 -16.02 28.29
N MET A 8 73.83 -14.82 28.20
CA MET A 8 73.08 -13.56 28.20
C MET A 8 72.39 -13.24 26.89
N SER A 9 72.91 -13.73 25.75
CA SER A 9 72.31 -13.56 24.42
C SER A 9 71.09 -14.46 24.19
N SER A 10 71.06 -15.66 24.79
CA SER A 10 69.88 -16.54 24.71
C SER A 10 68.73 -16.01 25.55
N PHE A 11 68.98 -15.48 26.72
CA PHE A 11 67.94 -14.87 27.61
C PHE A 11 67.27 -13.61 26.99
N LEU A 12 68.03 -12.81 26.26
CA LEU A 12 67.50 -11.64 25.57
C LEU A 12 66.68 -12.02 24.33
N ARG A 13 67.06 -13.07 23.62
CA ARG A 13 66.26 -13.59 22.49
C ARG A 13 64.96 -14.23 22.92
N GLU A 14 64.92 -15.00 24.01
CA GLU A 14 63.69 -15.59 24.54
C GLU A 14 62.71 -14.51 25.02
N ARG A 15 63.19 -13.46 25.71
CA ARG A 15 62.32 -12.35 26.13
C ARG A 15 61.75 -11.52 24.96
N ALA A 16 62.54 -11.38 23.87
CA ALA A 16 62.06 -10.71 22.68
C ALA A 16 61.01 -11.54 21.90
N THR A 17 61.17 -12.88 21.88
CA THR A 17 60.20 -13.80 21.26
C THR A 17 58.92 -13.88 22.10
N LEU A 18 59.02 -13.93 23.42
CA LEU A 18 57.84 -13.93 24.31
C LEU A 18 57.06 -12.61 24.24
N ARG A 19 57.74 -11.46 24.15
CA ARG A 19 57.07 -10.16 23.91
C ARG A 19 56.36 -10.08 22.55
N ARG A 20 56.94 -10.65 21.49
CA ARG A 20 56.34 -10.71 20.14
C ARG A 20 55.13 -11.63 20.14
N LEU A 21 55.15 -12.75 20.84
CA LEU A 21 54.01 -13.66 20.97
C LEU A 21 52.87 -13.05 21.82
N VAL A 22 53.16 -12.32 22.90
CA VAL A 22 52.18 -11.64 23.70
C VAL A 22 51.51 -10.47 22.94
N VAL A 23 52.28 -9.69 22.18
CA VAL A 23 51.73 -8.62 21.32
C VAL A 23 50.88 -9.19 20.20
N ALA A 24 51.32 -10.32 19.59
CA ALA A 24 50.50 -11.00 18.56
C ALA A 24 49.23 -11.61 19.10
N ALA A 25 49.25 -12.15 20.33
CA ALA A 25 48.05 -12.69 21.03
C ALA A 25 47.10 -11.58 21.43
N LEU A 26 47.59 -10.41 21.89
CA LEU A 26 46.78 -9.25 22.19
C LEU A 26 46.17 -8.62 20.93
N ALA A 27 46.91 -8.57 19.81
CA ALA A 27 46.41 -8.12 18.52
C ALA A 27 45.33 -9.06 17.95
N ALA A 28 45.47 -10.38 18.15
CA ALA A 28 44.48 -11.37 17.73
C ALA A 28 43.22 -11.34 18.62
N ALA A 29 43.35 -11.03 19.93
CA ALA A 29 42.21 -10.89 20.82
C ALA A 29 41.36 -9.63 20.56
N CYS A 30 41.95 -8.58 19.95
CA CYS A 30 41.20 -7.37 19.55
C CYS A 30 40.39 -7.57 18.24
N LEU A 31 40.57 -8.67 17.51
CA LEU A 31 39.87 -8.96 16.25
C LEU A 31 38.61 -9.85 16.43
N VAL A 32 38.37 -10.36 17.64
CA VAL A 32 37.16 -11.12 17.98
C VAL A 32 36.24 -10.24 18.82
N LEU A 33 35.88 -9.07 18.31
CA LEU A 33 34.61 -8.46 18.75
C LEU A 33 33.50 -9.41 18.30
N PRO A 34 32.65 -9.93 19.20
CA PRO A 34 31.48 -10.63 18.76
C PRO A 34 30.74 -9.66 17.82
N ALA A 35 30.51 -10.06 16.57
CA ALA A 35 29.55 -9.37 15.74
C ALA A 35 28.23 -9.47 16.52
N GLN A 36 27.91 -8.45 17.33
CA GLN A 36 26.57 -8.33 17.87
C GLN A 36 25.68 -8.38 16.65
N ALA A 37 24.89 -9.45 16.55
CA ALA A 37 23.86 -9.54 15.55
C ALA A 37 23.03 -8.27 15.72
N GLN A 38 23.21 -7.32 14.79
CA GLN A 38 22.53 -6.05 14.85
C GLN A 38 21.05 -6.37 14.74
N GLU A 39 20.27 -6.05 15.79
CA GLU A 39 18.84 -6.36 15.83
C GLU A 39 18.16 -5.85 14.56
N THR A 40 17.34 -6.69 13.92
CA THR A 40 16.56 -6.29 12.75
C THR A 40 15.48 -5.30 13.15
N ILE A 41 15.21 -4.34 12.30
CA ILE A 41 14.04 -3.48 12.43
C ILE A 41 12.84 -4.24 11.86
N LYS A 42 11.95 -4.69 12.75
CA LYS A 42 10.73 -5.36 12.35
C LYS A 42 9.66 -4.37 11.92
N LEU A 43 9.05 -4.66 10.79
CA LEU A 43 7.90 -3.95 10.23
C LEU A 43 6.75 -4.93 10.06
N GLY A 44 5.52 -4.50 10.32
CA GLY A 44 4.35 -5.37 10.24
C GLY A 44 3.54 -5.14 8.96
N LEU A 45 2.77 -6.15 8.55
CA LEU A 45 1.69 -6.01 7.57
C LEU A 45 0.45 -6.72 8.08
N VAL A 46 -0.68 -6.02 8.08
CA VAL A 46 -2.02 -6.58 8.25
C VAL A 46 -2.75 -6.44 6.92
N ALA A 47 -3.09 -7.52 6.26
CA ALA A 47 -3.81 -7.49 4.99
C ALA A 47 -4.54 -8.81 4.74
N ALA A 48 -5.55 -8.79 3.88
CA ALA A 48 -6.22 -10.00 3.43
C ALA A 48 -5.28 -10.83 2.54
N MET A 49 -4.74 -11.92 3.08
CA MET A 49 -3.87 -12.86 2.38
C MET A 49 -4.64 -14.08 1.87
N SER A 50 -5.91 -14.18 2.22
CA SER A 50 -6.84 -15.23 1.82
C SER A 50 -8.17 -14.64 1.29
N GLY A 51 -9.02 -15.48 0.70
CA GLY A 51 -10.32 -15.08 0.18
C GLY A 51 -10.26 -14.23 -1.11
N GLN A 52 -11.29 -13.42 -1.33
CA GLN A 52 -11.48 -12.65 -2.57
C GLN A 52 -10.41 -11.56 -2.78
N SER A 53 -9.84 -11.04 -1.71
CA SER A 53 -8.86 -9.95 -1.72
C SER A 53 -7.41 -10.45 -1.71
N ALA A 54 -7.16 -11.76 -1.73
CA ALA A 54 -5.82 -12.37 -1.61
C ALA A 54 -4.81 -11.83 -2.65
N LYS A 55 -5.23 -11.63 -3.91
CA LYS A 55 -4.35 -11.05 -4.93
C LYS A 55 -3.90 -9.63 -4.60
N SER A 56 -4.75 -8.83 -3.99
CA SER A 56 -4.38 -7.50 -3.52
C SER A 56 -3.38 -7.56 -2.37
N GLY A 57 -3.61 -8.47 -1.41
CA GLY A 57 -2.66 -8.73 -0.32
C GLY A 57 -1.30 -9.19 -0.83
N GLU A 58 -1.28 -10.12 -1.79
CA GLU A 58 -0.06 -10.58 -2.46
C GLU A 58 0.69 -9.42 -3.15
N ALA A 59 -0.01 -8.57 -3.87
CA ALA A 59 0.59 -7.40 -4.53
C ALA A 59 1.24 -6.45 -3.52
N ILE A 60 0.60 -6.20 -2.38
CA ILE A 60 1.17 -5.40 -1.29
C ILE A 60 2.46 -6.06 -0.75
N VAL A 61 2.43 -7.37 -0.47
CA VAL A 61 3.62 -8.12 -0.01
C VAL A 61 4.76 -8.01 -1.02
N ARG A 62 4.48 -8.17 -2.31
CA ARG A 62 5.48 -8.04 -3.39
C ARG A 62 6.14 -6.66 -3.39
N GLY A 63 5.34 -5.59 -3.27
CA GLY A 63 5.85 -4.22 -3.20
C GLY A 63 6.72 -3.95 -1.98
N LEU A 64 6.23 -4.31 -0.77
CA LEU A 64 6.98 -4.18 0.48
C LEU A 64 8.29 -4.98 0.45
N SER A 65 8.22 -6.25 0.02
CA SER A 65 9.38 -7.14 0.01
C SER A 65 10.46 -6.68 -0.97
N LEU A 66 10.07 -6.15 -2.13
CA LEU A 66 11.03 -5.62 -3.09
C LEU A 66 11.77 -4.40 -2.53
N ALA A 67 11.04 -3.47 -1.93
CA ALA A 67 11.63 -2.29 -1.29
C ALA A 67 12.55 -2.67 -0.11
N ILE A 68 12.16 -3.67 0.71
CA ILE A 68 13.00 -4.20 1.79
C ILE A 68 14.30 -4.78 1.23
N ASP A 69 14.24 -5.57 0.15
CA ASP A 69 15.43 -6.13 -0.47
C ASP A 69 16.40 -5.03 -0.94
N GLU A 70 15.88 -3.98 -1.59
CA GLU A 70 16.68 -2.85 -2.04
C GLU A 70 17.33 -2.07 -0.89
N ILE A 71 16.58 -1.84 0.19
CA ILE A 71 17.08 -1.15 1.39
C ILE A 71 18.13 -2.02 2.07
N ASN A 72 17.86 -3.31 2.21
CA ASN A 72 18.77 -4.27 2.85
C ASN A 72 20.06 -4.48 2.05
N ALA A 73 19.98 -4.47 0.71
CA ALA A 73 21.16 -4.55 -0.16
C ALA A 73 22.09 -3.34 0.00
N LYS A 74 21.53 -2.17 0.33
CA LYS A 74 22.28 -0.93 0.62
C LYS A 74 22.79 -0.84 2.06
N GLY A 75 22.66 -1.89 2.87
CA GLY A 75 23.12 -1.94 4.25
C GLY A 75 22.04 -1.72 5.32
N GLY A 76 20.76 -1.62 4.91
CA GLY A 76 19.64 -1.39 5.83
C GLY A 76 19.54 0.05 6.32
N ILE A 77 18.86 0.25 7.44
CA ILE A 77 18.75 1.56 8.09
C ILE A 77 19.80 1.63 9.20
N ARG A 78 20.78 2.51 9.08
CA ARG A 78 21.88 2.65 10.07
C ARG A 78 22.58 1.31 10.37
N GLY A 79 22.71 0.45 9.35
CA GLY A 79 23.30 -0.87 9.47
C GLY A 79 22.32 -1.98 9.85
N GLN A 80 21.13 -1.67 10.35
CA GLN A 80 20.11 -2.65 10.73
C GLN A 80 19.28 -3.08 9.52
N LYS A 81 19.11 -4.39 9.33
CA LYS A 81 18.27 -4.94 8.27
C LYS A 81 16.79 -4.78 8.62
N LEU A 82 15.96 -4.68 7.58
CA LEU A 82 14.51 -4.69 7.70
C LEU A 82 13.97 -6.12 7.59
N GLU A 83 12.96 -6.43 8.39
CA GLU A 83 12.22 -7.69 8.35
C GLU A 83 10.70 -7.39 8.30
N LEU A 84 9.96 -8.11 7.44
CA LEU A 84 8.51 -7.98 7.33
C LEU A 84 7.80 -9.14 8.04
N VAL A 85 6.92 -8.82 8.98
CA VAL A 85 6.04 -9.78 9.66
C VAL A 85 4.61 -9.61 9.13
N VAL A 86 4.05 -10.64 8.49
CA VAL A 86 2.74 -10.60 7.85
C VAL A 86 1.68 -11.28 8.72
N ARG A 87 0.48 -10.69 8.77
CA ARG A 87 -0.72 -11.26 9.40
C ARG A 87 -1.90 -11.14 8.44
N ASP A 88 -2.64 -12.23 8.30
CA ASP A 88 -3.88 -12.29 7.52
C ASP A 88 -5.06 -11.79 8.35
N ASP A 89 -5.79 -10.79 7.86
CA ASP A 89 -7.02 -10.28 8.47
C ASP A 89 -8.28 -10.89 7.87
N GLU A 90 -8.15 -11.66 6.79
CA GLU A 90 -9.27 -12.30 6.07
C GLU A 90 -10.40 -11.31 5.67
N SER A 91 -10.06 -10.04 5.42
CA SER A 91 -11.02 -8.93 5.23
C SER A 91 -11.99 -8.74 6.41
N ASN A 92 -11.60 -9.17 7.62
CA ASN A 92 -12.41 -9.12 8.84
C ASN A 92 -11.87 -8.06 9.81
N PRO A 93 -12.66 -7.02 10.16
CA PRO A 93 -12.23 -5.95 11.06
C PRO A 93 -11.74 -6.44 12.43
N ALA A 94 -12.42 -7.42 13.03
CA ALA A 94 -12.03 -7.95 14.35
C ALA A 94 -10.69 -8.69 14.29
N LYS A 95 -10.47 -9.52 13.25
CA LYS A 95 -9.18 -10.19 13.00
C LYS A 95 -8.08 -9.16 12.72
N GLY A 96 -8.35 -8.10 11.96
CA GLY A 96 -7.42 -7.02 11.71
C GLY A 96 -6.92 -6.33 12.99
N VAL A 97 -7.82 -6.05 13.94
CA VAL A 97 -7.44 -5.50 15.25
C VAL A 97 -6.57 -6.46 16.05
N VAL A 98 -6.91 -7.76 16.06
CA VAL A 98 -6.10 -8.79 16.74
C VAL A 98 -4.71 -8.87 16.12
N ALA A 99 -4.63 -8.93 14.78
CA ALA A 99 -3.38 -8.96 14.03
C ALA A 99 -2.49 -7.74 14.32
N ALA A 100 -3.07 -6.53 14.31
CA ALA A 100 -2.34 -5.30 14.65
C ALA A 100 -1.80 -5.32 16.09
N ARG A 101 -2.58 -5.82 17.04
CA ARG A 101 -2.13 -5.99 18.44
C ARG A 101 -0.98 -6.98 18.55
N GLU A 102 -1.03 -8.10 17.86
CA GLU A 102 0.07 -9.07 17.83
C GLU A 102 1.36 -8.46 17.28
N LEU A 103 1.28 -7.76 16.15
CA LEU A 103 2.42 -7.08 15.54
C LEU A 103 3.07 -6.09 16.51
N VAL A 104 2.26 -5.27 17.17
CA VAL A 104 2.78 -4.23 18.07
C VAL A 104 3.23 -4.81 19.42
N GLN A 105 2.44 -5.67 20.04
CA GLN A 105 2.69 -6.09 21.42
C GLN A 105 3.62 -7.30 21.54
N ARG A 106 3.58 -8.24 20.57
CA ARG A 106 4.41 -9.46 20.58
C ARG A 106 5.64 -9.31 19.71
N GLU A 107 5.45 -8.92 18.44
CA GLU A 107 6.55 -8.79 17.48
C GLU A 107 7.37 -7.53 17.68
N LYS A 108 6.81 -6.52 18.39
CA LYS A 108 7.47 -5.23 18.65
C LYS A 108 7.86 -4.48 17.37
N VAL A 109 6.96 -4.48 16.40
CA VAL A 109 7.20 -3.77 15.13
C VAL A 109 7.33 -2.27 15.36
N THR A 110 8.24 -1.63 14.62
CA THR A 110 8.48 -0.18 14.64
C THR A 110 7.34 0.60 14.00
N ALA A 111 6.79 0.05 12.92
CA ALA A 111 5.63 0.55 12.20
C ALA A 111 4.94 -0.65 11.52
N PHE A 112 3.70 -0.48 11.10
CA PHE A 112 3.03 -1.51 10.33
C PHE A 112 2.22 -0.92 9.17
N PHE A 113 2.06 -1.73 8.14
CA PHE A 113 1.35 -1.42 6.91
C PHE A 113 0.00 -2.12 6.89
N GLY A 114 -0.88 -1.67 6.00
CA GLY A 114 -2.04 -2.44 5.62
C GLY A 114 -3.35 -1.77 5.90
N GLY A 115 -4.28 -2.61 6.36
CA GLY A 115 -5.67 -2.48 6.16
C GLY A 115 -6.00 -2.44 4.68
N LEU A 116 -6.17 -3.61 4.03
CA LEU A 116 -6.55 -3.64 2.63
C LEU A 116 -7.95 -3.07 2.44
N ASP A 117 -8.88 -3.46 3.29
CA ASP A 117 -10.25 -3.00 3.24
C ASP A 117 -10.48 -1.82 4.21
N THR A 118 -11.29 -0.83 3.79
CA THR A 118 -11.62 0.34 4.63
C THR A 118 -12.21 -0.05 5.99
N PRO A 119 -13.16 -1.01 6.09
CA PRO A 119 -13.67 -1.45 7.40
C PRO A 119 -12.59 -1.96 8.35
N VAL A 120 -11.62 -2.71 7.83
CA VAL A 120 -10.49 -3.24 8.61
C VAL A 120 -9.57 -2.12 9.06
N SER A 121 -9.18 -1.23 8.14
CA SER A 121 -8.34 -0.08 8.47
C SER A 121 -8.99 0.81 9.54
N MET A 122 -10.27 1.15 9.38
CA MET A 122 -10.98 1.99 10.35
C MET A 122 -11.05 1.35 11.74
N ALA A 123 -11.18 0.03 11.83
CA ALA A 123 -11.15 -0.68 13.10
C ALA A 123 -9.76 -0.65 13.78
N ILE A 124 -8.68 -0.63 12.99
CA ILE A 124 -7.28 -0.59 13.48
C ILE A 124 -6.87 0.82 13.94
N VAL A 125 -7.38 1.88 13.29
CA VAL A 125 -6.99 3.29 13.56
C VAL A 125 -6.97 3.66 15.04
N PRO A 126 -8.01 3.39 15.86
CA PRO A 126 -8.00 3.76 17.27
C PRO A 126 -6.85 3.09 18.04
N PHE A 127 -6.57 1.83 17.73
CA PHE A 127 -5.47 1.08 18.35
C PHE A 127 -4.10 1.65 17.96
N ALA A 128 -3.86 1.97 16.69
CA ALA A 128 -2.60 2.54 16.23
C ALA A 128 -2.30 3.88 16.92
N ASN A 129 -3.30 4.76 17.02
CA ASN A 129 -3.19 6.05 17.73
C ASN A 129 -2.95 5.85 19.23
N GLN A 130 -3.68 4.93 19.88
CA GLN A 130 -3.49 4.62 21.30
C GLN A 130 -2.10 4.02 21.60
N ALA A 131 -1.64 3.11 20.75
CA ALA A 131 -0.34 2.46 20.92
C ALA A 131 0.82 3.39 20.50
N LYS A 132 0.54 4.52 19.87
CA LYS A 132 1.53 5.46 19.31
C LYS A 132 2.52 4.77 18.35
N VAL A 133 2.02 3.86 17.54
CA VAL A 133 2.81 3.15 16.51
C VAL A 133 2.33 3.57 15.12
N PRO A 134 3.21 4.04 14.23
CA PRO A 134 2.82 4.43 12.89
C PRO A 134 2.13 3.31 12.11
N PHE A 135 0.96 3.60 11.58
CA PHE A 135 0.18 2.76 10.69
C PHE A 135 0.15 3.39 9.30
N MET A 136 0.73 2.72 8.32
CA MET A 136 0.84 3.19 6.95
C MET A 136 -0.18 2.46 6.06
N GLY A 137 -1.26 3.16 5.67
CA GLY A 137 -2.23 2.68 4.70
C GLY A 137 -1.62 2.61 3.30
N VAL A 138 -1.75 1.45 2.65
CA VAL A 138 -1.19 1.21 1.30
C VAL A 138 -2.26 0.79 0.29
N TRP A 139 -3.51 0.68 0.74
CA TRP A 139 -4.65 0.32 -0.11
C TRP A 139 -5.92 1.06 0.30
N ALA A 140 -6.49 0.80 1.47
CA ALA A 140 -7.79 1.34 1.89
C ALA A 140 -7.91 2.86 1.67
N ALA A 141 -8.97 3.26 0.93
CA ALA A 141 -9.15 4.63 0.49
C ALA A 141 -10.07 5.47 1.38
N GLY A 142 -10.76 4.87 2.35
CA GLY A 142 -11.72 5.57 3.22
C GLY A 142 -11.17 6.88 3.77
N THR A 143 -11.85 7.99 3.52
CA THR A 143 -11.42 9.33 4.00
C THR A 143 -11.18 9.37 5.50
N PRO A 144 -12.02 8.72 6.38
CA PRO A 144 -11.83 8.79 7.82
C PRO A 144 -10.58 8.05 8.35
N ILE A 145 -9.88 7.25 7.54
CA ILE A 145 -8.70 6.50 7.99
C ILE A 145 -7.60 7.46 8.45
N THR A 146 -7.23 8.42 7.63
CA THR A 146 -6.20 9.43 7.96
C THR A 146 -6.79 10.69 8.56
N ARG A 147 -8.03 11.05 8.18
CA ARG A 147 -8.76 12.21 8.73
C ARG A 147 -9.67 11.76 9.88
N ASN A 148 -9.06 11.12 10.88
CA ASN A 148 -9.76 10.41 11.96
C ASN A 148 -10.04 11.26 13.22
N GLY A 149 -9.63 12.53 13.23
CA GLY A 149 -9.90 13.48 14.33
C GLY A 149 -9.03 13.27 15.58
N ALA A 150 -8.05 12.35 15.56
CA ALA A 150 -7.15 12.16 16.70
C ALA A 150 -6.24 13.37 16.88
N ALA A 151 -6.07 13.83 18.13
CA ALA A 151 -5.16 14.93 18.47
C ALA A 151 -3.70 14.60 18.13
N GLU A 152 -3.30 13.34 18.37
CA GLU A 152 -2.03 12.78 17.92
C GLU A 152 -2.34 11.67 16.91
N ASN A 153 -2.22 11.96 15.63
CA ASN A 153 -2.51 11.00 14.57
C ASN A 153 -1.24 10.24 14.16
N TYR A 154 -1.28 8.92 14.25
CA TYR A 154 -0.19 8.00 13.86
C TYR A 154 -0.50 7.27 12.55
N VAL A 155 -1.57 7.64 11.85
CA VAL A 155 -2.00 6.97 10.63
C VAL A 155 -1.62 7.80 9.42
N PHE A 156 -0.81 7.23 8.54
CA PHE A 156 -0.35 7.80 7.29
C PHE A 156 -0.85 6.98 6.11
N ARG A 157 -0.80 7.53 4.89
CA ARG A 157 -1.26 6.80 3.71
C ARG A 157 -0.47 7.14 2.45
N VAL A 158 -0.06 6.09 1.73
CA VAL A 158 0.37 6.14 0.33
C VAL A 158 -0.65 5.34 -0.47
N SER A 159 -1.77 5.94 -0.74
CA SER A 159 -2.92 5.33 -1.42
C SER A 159 -3.91 6.41 -1.86
N ALA A 160 -4.97 6.03 -2.56
CA ALA A 160 -6.07 6.93 -2.89
C ALA A 160 -6.83 7.38 -1.63
N VAL A 161 -7.56 8.49 -1.75
CA VAL A 161 -8.44 9.07 -0.73
C VAL A 161 -9.82 9.24 -1.33
N ASP A 162 -10.86 8.66 -0.73
CA ASP A 162 -12.21 8.66 -1.31
C ASP A 162 -12.69 10.07 -1.69
N ASP A 163 -12.58 11.06 -0.81
CA ASP A 163 -12.99 12.44 -1.12
C ASP A 163 -12.35 12.99 -2.40
N LEU A 164 -11.07 12.64 -2.67
CA LEU A 164 -10.37 13.08 -3.88
C LEU A 164 -10.74 12.23 -5.09
N VAL A 165 -10.95 10.93 -4.89
CA VAL A 165 -11.40 10.01 -5.92
C VAL A 165 -12.79 10.40 -6.40
N ASP A 166 -13.71 10.67 -5.49
CA ASP A 166 -15.10 10.99 -5.82
C ASP A 166 -15.22 12.26 -6.68
N VAL A 167 -14.39 13.27 -6.40
CA VAL A 167 -14.26 14.44 -7.28
C VAL A 167 -13.77 14.03 -8.67
N ALA A 168 -12.74 13.17 -8.74
CA ALA A 168 -12.20 12.71 -10.03
C ALA A 168 -13.23 11.86 -10.81
N LEU A 169 -14.01 10.99 -10.14
CA LEU A 169 -15.07 10.20 -10.77
C LEU A 169 -16.16 11.10 -11.38
N VAL A 170 -16.60 12.11 -10.64
CA VAL A 170 -17.62 13.07 -11.10
C VAL A 170 -17.09 13.88 -12.29
N ASP A 171 -15.88 14.44 -12.20
CA ASP A 171 -15.27 15.22 -13.27
C ASP A 171 -15.08 14.36 -14.54
N TYR A 172 -14.64 13.11 -14.38
CA TYR A 172 -14.50 12.17 -15.49
C TYR A 172 -15.84 11.83 -16.13
N ALA A 173 -16.87 11.52 -15.35
CA ALA A 173 -18.19 11.20 -15.84
C ALA A 173 -18.80 12.38 -16.65
N MET A 174 -18.64 13.60 -16.15
CA MET A 174 -19.07 14.80 -16.86
C MET A 174 -18.30 15.02 -18.15
N LYS A 175 -16.96 14.92 -18.11
CA LYS A 175 -16.11 15.15 -19.28
C LYS A 175 -16.29 14.08 -20.37
N LYS A 176 -16.30 12.82 -19.97
CA LYS A 176 -16.28 11.68 -20.90
C LYS A 176 -17.65 11.31 -21.43
N TYR A 177 -18.67 11.39 -20.59
CA TYR A 177 -20.01 10.90 -20.91
C TYR A 177 -21.07 11.99 -20.91
N GLY A 178 -20.71 13.22 -20.53
CA GLY A 178 -21.69 14.33 -20.43
C GLY A 178 -22.74 14.07 -19.34
N ALA A 179 -22.36 13.41 -18.25
CA ALA A 179 -23.26 13.04 -17.16
C ALA A 179 -24.09 14.20 -16.67
N LYS A 180 -25.40 14.01 -16.57
CA LYS A 180 -26.39 15.00 -16.10
C LYS A 180 -27.15 14.50 -14.89
N LYS A 181 -27.33 13.20 -14.73
CA LYS A 181 -28.07 12.57 -13.63
C LYS A 181 -27.49 11.21 -13.29
N PRO A 182 -26.24 11.15 -12.78
CA PRO A 182 -25.62 9.87 -12.44
C PRO A 182 -26.35 9.15 -11.30
N GLY A 183 -26.26 7.82 -11.27
CA GLY A 183 -26.70 6.97 -10.15
C GLY A 183 -25.51 6.35 -9.44
N MET A 184 -25.72 5.92 -8.20
CA MET A 184 -24.67 5.31 -7.37
C MET A 184 -25.04 3.88 -7.00
N MET A 185 -24.15 2.93 -7.25
CA MET A 185 -24.23 1.53 -6.85
C MET A 185 -23.07 1.23 -5.91
N LEU A 186 -23.35 1.17 -4.60
CA LEU A 186 -22.32 1.19 -3.55
C LEU A 186 -22.42 -0.06 -2.67
N ILE A 187 -21.25 -0.64 -2.34
CA ILE A 187 -21.20 -1.72 -1.37
C ILE A 187 -21.71 -1.24 0.01
N ASN A 188 -22.51 -2.04 0.69
CA ASN A 188 -23.07 -1.72 1.99
C ASN A 188 -22.07 -1.95 3.12
N ASN A 189 -21.10 -1.07 3.25
CA ASN A 189 -20.09 -1.09 4.30
C ASN A 189 -19.45 0.31 4.48
N PRO A 190 -18.55 0.52 5.45
CA PRO A 190 -17.89 1.81 5.66
C PRO A 190 -17.18 2.41 4.43
N TRP A 191 -16.73 1.61 3.46
CA TRP A 191 -16.16 2.12 2.21
C TRP A 191 -17.26 2.73 1.30
N GLY A 192 -18.37 2.02 1.12
CA GLY A 192 -19.51 2.56 0.39
C GLY A 192 -20.08 3.82 1.04
N GLU A 193 -20.12 3.89 2.38
CA GLU A 193 -20.57 5.09 3.11
C GLU A 193 -19.62 6.28 2.92
N SER A 194 -18.30 6.05 2.93
CA SER A 194 -17.30 7.08 2.66
C SER A 194 -17.48 7.68 1.27
N ASN A 195 -17.67 6.82 0.25
CA ASN A 195 -17.89 7.25 -1.14
C ASN A 195 -19.29 7.86 -1.34
N GLU A 196 -20.34 7.37 -0.68
CA GLU A 196 -21.66 8.02 -0.75
C GLU A 196 -21.56 9.50 -0.33
N LYS A 197 -20.87 9.75 0.79
CA LYS A 197 -20.64 11.10 1.29
C LYS A 197 -19.82 11.94 0.32
N GLY A 198 -18.71 11.42 -0.18
CA GLY A 198 -17.81 12.13 -1.09
C GLY A 198 -18.44 12.40 -2.45
N LEU A 199 -19.13 11.40 -3.07
CA LEU A 199 -19.84 11.57 -4.33
C LEU A 199 -20.96 12.61 -4.22
N LYS A 200 -21.76 12.56 -3.14
CA LYS A 200 -22.81 13.59 -2.90
C LYS A 200 -22.21 14.99 -2.78
N ALA A 201 -21.08 15.13 -2.08
CA ALA A 201 -20.39 16.40 -1.95
C ALA A 201 -19.83 16.88 -3.30
N ALA A 202 -19.19 16.00 -4.08
CA ALA A 202 -18.64 16.32 -5.39
C ALA A 202 -19.73 16.73 -6.39
N LEU A 203 -20.85 16.00 -6.43
CA LEU A 203 -22.01 16.35 -7.27
C LEU A 203 -22.65 17.68 -6.85
N GLY A 204 -22.80 17.89 -5.54
CA GLY A 204 -23.34 19.15 -4.99
C GLY A 204 -22.47 20.35 -5.36
N ALA A 205 -21.14 20.21 -5.31
CA ALA A 205 -20.20 21.26 -5.73
C ALA A 205 -20.33 21.63 -7.22
N LYS A 206 -20.81 20.71 -8.06
CA LYS A 206 -21.10 20.93 -9.50
C LYS A 206 -22.57 21.31 -9.76
N THR A 207 -23.39 21.37 -8.73
CA THR A 207 -24.85 21.57 -8.87
C THR A 207 -25.48 20.50 -9.78
N LEU A 208 -24.91 19.28 -9.76
CA LEU A 208 -25.35 18.17 -10.59
C LEU A 208 -26.30 17.26 -9.77
N PRO A 209 -27.57 17.10 -10.22
CA PRO A 209 -28.49 16.17 -9.57
C PRO A 209 -28.03 14.72 -9.78
N PHE A 210 -28.46 13.82 -8.90
CA PHE A 210 -28.24 12.38 -9.09
C PHE A 210 -29.56 11.60 -9.05
N ALA A 211 -29.58 10.44 -9.71
CA ALA A 211 -30.79 9.63 -9.86
C ALA A 211 -31.18 8.92 -8.55
N GLY A 212 -30.19 8.43 -7.81
CA GLY A 212 -30.39 7.69 -6.57
C GLY A 212 -29.11 7.05 -6.09
N VAL A 213 -29.19 6.47 -4.89
CA VAL A 213 -28.15 5.66 -4.26
C VAL A 213 -28.75 4.30 -3.94
N GLU A 214 -28.14 3.27 -4.46
CA GLU A 214 -28.49 1.89 -4.15
C GLU A 214 -27.32 1.17 -3.48
N LYS A 215 -27.63 0.41 -2.45
CA LYS A 215 -26.65 -0.38 -1.71
C LYS A 215 -26.87 -1.88 -1.96
N PHE A 216 -25.78 -2.62 -1.87
CA PHE A 216 -25.79 -4.08 -2.03
C PHE A 216 -24.70 -4.72 -1.19
N GLU A 217 -24.90 -5.99 -0.85
CA GLU A 217 -23.99 -6.74 0.00
C GLU A 217 -22.89 -7.42 -0.84
N THR A 218 -21.76 -7.74 -0.18
CA THR A 218 -20.63 -8.42 -0.84
C THR A 218 -21.01 -9.75 -1.47
N ASN A 219 -21.98 -10.45 -0.88
CA ASN A 219 -22.40 -11.78 -1.30
C ASN A 219 -23.72 -11.79 -2.09
N ASP A 220 -24.25 -10.62 -2.47
CA ASP A 220 -25.43 -10.56 -3.31
C ASP A 220 -25.16 -11.19 -4.68
N ILE A 221 -25.98 -12.17 -5.05
CA ILE A 221 -25.90 -12.89 -6.32
C ILE A 221 -26.76 -12.24 -7.41
N ASP A 222 -27.66 -11.35 -7.03
CA ASP A 222 -28.53 -10.60 -7.93
C ASP A 222 -28.76 -9.17 -7.41
N VAL A 223 -28.47 -8.20 -8.26
CA VAL A 223 -28.65 -6.76 -7.96
C VAL A 223 -29.53 -6.07 -9.00
N VAL A 224 -30.30 -6.87 -9.78
CA VAL A 224 -31.26 -6.36 -10.77
C VAL A 224 -32.30 -5.42 -10.15
N PRO A 225 -32.87 -5.70 -8.97
CA PRO A 225 -33.84 -4.78 -8.37
C PRO A 225 -33.28 -3.39 -8.08
N GLN A 226 -32.05 -3.30 -7.55
CA GLN A 226 -31.38 -2.03 -7.31
C GLN A 226 -31.11 -1.28 -8.62
N LEU A 227 -30.56 -1.97 -9.62
CA LEU A 227 -30.30 -1.41 -10.93
C LEU A 227 -31.56 -0.98 -11.66
N THR A 228 -32.67 -1.67 -11.48
CA THR A 228 -33.98 -1.29 -12.05
C THR A 228 -34.44 0.05 -11.48
N ARG A 229 -34.36 0.26 -10.16
CA ARG A 229 -34.72 1.54 -9.55
C ARG A 229 -33.86 2.68 -10.07
N LEU A 230 -32.55 2.48 -10.22
CA LEU A 230 -31.64 3.48 -10.79
C LEU A 230 -31.97 3.78 -12.26
N LYS A 231 -32.29 2.76 -13.05
CA LYS A 231 -32.69 2.91 -14.46
C LYS A 231 -33.99 3.71 -14.59
N GLU A 232 -35.02 3.36 -13.83
CA GLU A 232 -36.31 4.06 -13.79
C GLU A 232 -36.17 5.49 -13.28
N ALA A 233 -35.24 5.76 -12.37
CA ALA A 233 -34.90 7.10 -11.92
C ALA A 233 -34.15 7.93 -12.97
N GLY A 234 -33.77 7.35 -14.13
CA GLY A 234 -33.13 8.03 -15.25
C GLY A 234 -31.62 8.21 -15.11
N THR A 235 -30.94 7.22 -14.51
CA THR A 235 -29.47 7.22 -14.42
C THR A 235 -28.83 7.20 -15.80
N ASP A 236 -27.96 8.16 -16.08
CA ASP A 236 -27.22 8.30 -17.34
C ASP A 236 -25.74 7.82 -17.25
N VAL A 237 -25.15 7.80 -16.05
CA VAL A 237 -23.85 7.21 -15.73
C VAL A 237 -23.96 6.52 -14.36
N LEU A 238 -23.37 5.33 -14.24
CA LEU A 238 -23.37 4.57 -12.99
C LEU A 238 -22.03 4.71 -12.29
N PHE A 239 -22.01 5.31 -11.09
CA PHE A 239 -20.86 5.21 -10.19
C PHE A 239 -20.90 3.88 -9.46
N LEU A 240 -19.79 3.14 -9.52
CA LEU A 240 -19.67 1.82 -8.89
C LEU A 240 -18.54 1.80 -7.86
N VAL A 241 -18.89 1.45 -6.62
CA VAL A 241 -17.90 1.28 -5.54
C VAL A 241 -18.11 -0.07 -4.89
N ALA A 242 -17.29 -1.04 -5.26
CA ALA A 242 -17.27 -2.38 -4.68
C ALA A 242 -15.97 -3.10 -5.06
N ASN A 243 -15.59 -4.12 -4.28
CA ASN A 243 -14.49 -5.01 -4.61
C ASN A 243 -14.81 -5.88 -5.84
N VAL A 244 -13.87 -6.71 -6.26
CA VAL A 244 -13.87 -7.44 -7.54
C VAL A 244 -15.15 -8.24 -7.79
N ALA A 245 -15.50 -9.19 -6.91
CA ALA A 245 -16.63 -10.08 -7.15
C ALA A 245 -17.98 -9.35 -7.15
N PRO A 246 -18.31 -8.48 -6.17
CA PRO A 246 -19.54 -7.71 -6.20
C PRO A 246 -19.58 -6.73 -7.38
N SER A 247 -18.46 -6.14 -7.81
CA SER A 247 -18.42 -5.31 -9.03
C SER A 247 -18.73 -6.12 -10.29
N ALA A 248 -18.17 -7.32 -10.42
CA ALA A 248 -18.48 -8.21 -11.54
C ALA A 248 -19.96 -8.65 -11.53
N GLN A 249 -20.56 -8.80 -10.34
CA GLN A 249 -21.99 -9.11 -10.22
C GLN A 249 -22.89 -7.98 -10.71
N VAL A 250 -22.51 -6.71 -10.45
CA VAL A 250 -23.20 -5.55 -11.01
C VAL A 250 -23.13 -5.58 -12.54
N VAL A 251 -21.95 -5.80 -13.12
CA VAL A 251 -21.77 -5.88 -14.59
C VAL A 251 -22.60 -6.99 -15.20
N LYS A 252 -22.58 -8.19 -14.63
CA LYS A 252 -23.42 -9.32 -15.09
C LYS A 252 -24.91 -9.01 -15.00
N SER A 253 -25.34 -8.32 -13.97
CA SER A 253 -26.74 -7.93 -13.82
C SER A 253 -27.16 -6.90 -14.87
N LEU A 254 -26.30 -5.93 -15.19
CA LEU A 254 -26.51 -4.99 -16.28
C LEU A 254 -26.63 -5.70 -17.64
N ASP A 255 -25.76 -6.67 -17.92
CA ASP A 255 -25.82 -7.48 -19.14
C ASP A 255 -27.14 -8.28 -19.24
N ARG A 256 -27.58 -8.90 -18.14
CA ARG A 256 -28.89 -9.60 -18.09
C ARG A 256 -30.08 -8.67 -18.35
N MET A 257 -30.00 -7.42 -17.86
CA MET A 257 -31.03 -6.40 -18.08
C MET A 257 -30.99 -5.79 -19.50
N GLY A 258 -29.96 -6.06 -20.29
CA GLY A 258 -29.70 -5.34 -21.55
C GLY A 258 -29.55 -3.84 -21.36
N TRP A 259 -29.12 -3.39 -20.17
CA TRP A 259 -28.95 -1.97 -19.86
C TRP A 259 -27.49 -1.55 -20.03
N ASN A 260 -27.22 -0.84 -21.14
CA ASN A 260 -25.88 -0.41 -21.48
C ASN A 260 -25.59 1.02 -20.99
N VAL A 261 -25.56 1.20 -19.65
CA VAL A 261 -25.19 2.45 -19.02
C VAL A 261 -23.66 2.54 -18.86
N PRO A 262 -23.01 3.69 -19.10
CA PRO A 262 -21.59 3.87 -18.81
C PRO A 262 -21.31 3.65 -17.32
N ILE A 263 -20.21 2.94 -17.00
CA ILE A 263 -19.79 2.65 -15.62
C ILE A 263 -18.49 3.37 -15.33
N VAL A 264 -18.48 4.21 -14.32
CA VAL A 264 -17.30 4.88 -13.77
C VAL A 264 -17.10 4.37 -12.34
N SER A 265 -16.00 3.71 -12.08
CA SER A 265 -15.78 2.98 -10.83
C SER A 265 -14.60 3.51 -10.06
N HIS A 266 -14.68 3.37 -8.75
CA HIS A 266 -13.49 3.36 -7.91
C HIS A 266 -12.59 2.15 -8.31
N TRP A 267 -11.42 2.00 -7.74
CA TRP A 267 -10.44 0.98 -8.11
C TRP A 267 -10.76 -0.48 -7.73
N GLY A 268 -11.90 -0.73 -7.08
CA GLY A 268 -12.28 -2.07 -6.62
C GLY A 268 -12.15 -3.19 -7.66
N PRO A 269 -12.54 -2.96 -8.93
CA PRO A 269 -12.38 -3.96 -9.99
C PRO A 269 -10.93 -4.43 -10.18
N SER A 270 -9.92 -3.60 -9.86
CA SER A 270 -8.49 -3.96 -10.05
C SER A 270 -7.96 -5.00 -9.07
N GLY A 271 -8.66 -5.27 -7.98
CA GLY A 271 -8.14 -6.06 -6.85
C GLY A 271 -7.98 -7.55 -7.09
N GLY A 272 -8.31 -8.08 -8.28
CA GLY A 272 -8.21 -9.51 -8.54
C GLY A 272 -8.62 -9.92 -9.95
N ARG A 273 -9.39 -10.99 -10.08
CA ARG A 273 -9.78 -11.64 -11.34
C ARG A 273 -11.05 -11.01 -11.97
N PHE A 274 -11.11 -9.70 -12.05
CA PHE A 274 -12.33 -9.01 -12.52
C PHE A 274 -12.67 -9.35 -13.99
N SER A 275 -11.69 -9.34 -14.90
CA SER A 275 -11.92 -9.66 -16.31
C SER A 275 -12.53 -11.05 -16.49
N GLU A 276 -12.04 -12.02 -15.74
CA GLU A 276 -12.57 -13.38 -15.76
C GLU A 276 -14.02 -13.42 -15.24
N LEU A 277 -14.28 -12.73 -14.13
CA LEU A 277 -15.59 -12.73 -13.50
C LEU A 277 -16.64 -11.92 -14.28
N ALA A 278 -16.28 -10.76 -14.82
CA ALA A 278 -17.18 -9.88 -15.58
C ALA A 278 -17.29 -10.27 -17.07
N GLY A 279 -16.34 -11.10 -17.57
CA GLY A 279 -16.34 -11.59 -18.95
C GLY A 279 -16.18 -10.48 -19.98
N ALA A 280 -16.87 -10.58 -21.12
CA ALA A 280 -16.76 -9.67 -22.26
C ALA A 280 -17.12 -8.20 -21.94
N SER A 281 -17.81 -7.95 -20.83
CA SER A 281 -18.19 -6.59 -20.41
C SER A 281 -17.18 -5.92 -19.47
N ALA A 282 -16.11 -6.62 -19.04
CA ALA A 282 -15.06 -6.03 -18.22
C ALA A 282 -14.47 -4.73 -18.80
N PRO A 283 -14.19 -4.62 -20.12
CA PRO A 283 -13.66 -3.38 -20.72
C PRO A 283 -14.60 -2.17 -20.67
N LYS A 284 -15.90 -2.37 -20.40
CA LYS A 284 -16.87 -1.27 -20.28
C LYS A 284 -16.75 -0.48 -18.96
N VAL A 285 -16.04 -1.03 -17.98
CA VAL A 285 -15.85 -0.39 -16.68
C VAL A 285 -14.60 0.46 -16.71
N HIS A 286 -14.77 1.78 -16.64
CA HIS A 286 -13.67 2.70 -16.45
C HIS A 286 -13.46 2.95 -14.97
N PHE A 287 -12.25 2.79 -14.47
CA PHE A 287 -11.95 2.91 -13.06
C PHE A 287 -10.62 3.60 -12.79
N ILE A 288 -10.48 4.18 -11.60
CA ILE A 288 -9.25 4.87 -11.25
C ILE A 288 -8.15 3.92 -10.80
N GLN A 289 -6.90 4.37 -10.98
CA GLN A 289 -5.70 3.78 -10.43
C GLN A 289 -4.75 4.87 -9.94
N THR A 290 -3.81 4.51 -9.07
CA THR A 290 -2.71 5.39 -8.64
C THR A 290 -1.43 5.12 -9.42
N PHE A 291 -1.37 3.99 -10.14
CA PHE A 291 -0.19 3.58 -10.91
C PHE A 291 -0.54 2.50 -11.94
N SER A 292 0.22 2.47 -13.03
CA SER A 292 0.21 1.38 -14.02
C SER A 292 1.63 1.17 -14.55
N PHE A 293 2.04 -0.09 -14.72
CA PHE A 293 3.26 -0.44 -15.46
C PHE A 293 3.08 -0.33 -16.97
N SER A 294 1.84 -0.24 -17.46
CA SER A 294 1.53 -0.09 -18.87
C SER A 294 1.76 1.35 -19.34
N GLY A 295 2.18 1.50 -20.60
CA GLY A 295 2.49 2.81 -21.17
C GLY A 295 3.90 3.30 -20.79
N ASN A 296 4.10 4.62 -20.79
CA ASN A 296 5.40 5.22 -20.51
C ASN A 296 5.58 5.49 -19.00
N ALA A 297 5.72 4.44 -18.21
CA ALA A 297 5.87 4.53 -16.76
C ALA A 297 7.28 4.97 -16.29
N GLY A 298 8.20 5.23 -17.22
CA GLY A 298 9.54 5.75 -16.94
C GLY A 298 10.56 4.70 -16.49
N PRO A 299 11.84 5.10 -16.34
CA PRO A 299 12.96 4.16 -16.11
C PRO A 299 12.89 3.47 -14.74
N LYS A 300 12.37 4.13 -13.71
CA LYS A 300 12.20 3.49 -12.39
C LYS A 300 11.19 2.36 -12.43
N ALA A 301 10.06 2.56 -13.10
CA ALA A 301 9.05 1.52 -13.27
C ALA A 301 9.59 0.31 -14.05
N ALA A 302 10.39 0.55 -15.10
CA ALA A 302 11.04 -0.51 -15.84
C ALA A 302 12.02 -1.32 -14.97
N ALA A 303 12.81 -0.65 -14.13
CA ALA A 303 13.73 -1.30 -13.20
C ALA A 303 12.99 -2.12 -12.14
N VAL A 304 11.93 -1.56 -11.53
CA VAL A 304 11.08 -2.25 -10.55
C VAL A 304 10.40 -3.47 -11.16
N LEU A 305 9.86 -3.35 -12.38
CA LEU A 305 9.24 -4.47 -13.09
C LEU A 305 10.25 -5.58 -13.39
N ALA A 306 11.48 -5.23 -13.80
CA ALA A 306 12.55 -6.19 -14.03
C ALA A 306 12.94 -6.93 -12.73
N ALA A 307 13.06 -6.21 -11.62
CA ALA A 307 13.35 -6.79 -10.31
C ALA A 307 12.21 -7.70 -9.80
N LEU A 308 10.94 -7.32 -10.02
CA LEU A 308 9.79 -8.17 -9.73
C LEU A 308 9.83 -9.48 -10.52
N LYS A 309 10.09 -9.41 -11.84
CA LYS A 309 10.20 -10.61 -12.68
C LYS A 309 11.37 -11.50 -12.28
N ALA A 310 12.48 -10.93 -11.84
CA ALA A 310 13.62 -11.68 -11.33
C ALA A 310 13.32 -12.39 -10.00
N LYS A 311 12.61 -11.74 -9.10
CA LYS A 311 12.24 -12.29 -7.79
C LYS A 311 11.06 -13.28 -7.85
N TYR A 312 10.12 -13.05 -8.77
CA TYR A 312 8.88 -13.81 -8.94
C TYR A 312 8.77 -14.37 -10.36
N PRO A 313 9.39 -15.54 -10.63
CA PRO A 313 9.47 -16.10 -11.99
C PRO A 313 8.12 -16.44 -12.64
N GLU A 314 7.04 -16.52 -11.86
CA GLU A 314 5.68 -16.69 -12.35
C GLU A 314 5.15 -15.47 -13.10
N ILE A 315 5.72 -14.27 -12.90
CA ILE A 315 5.35 -13.04 -13.61
C ILE A 315 5.89 -13.11 -15.05
N LYS A 316 5.03 -13.42 -16.01
CA LYS A 316 5.36 -13.49 -17.45
C LYS A 316 4.88 -12.27 -18.23
N SER A 317 3.74 -11.71 -17.85
CA SER A 317 3.07 -10.59 -18.52
C SER A 317 2.74 -9.45 -17.55
N LEU A 318 2.23 -8.33 -18.04
CA LEU A 318 1.71 -7.25 -17.21
C LEU A 318 0.38 -7.63 -16.51
N GLY A 319 -0.37 -8.58 -17.05
CA GLY A 319 -1.54 -9.17 -16.37
C GLY A 319 -1.17 -9.84 -15.04
N ASP A 320 0.04 -10.45 -14.96
CA ASP A 320 0.49 -11.14 -13.75
C ASP A 320 0.94 -10.20 -12.63
N VAL A 321 1.15 -8.91 -12.94
CA VAL A 321 1.43 -7.86 -11.92
C VAL A 321 0.17 -7.08 -11.52
N THR A 322 -1.00 -7.59 -11.85
CA THR A 322 -2.29 -7.02 -11.43
C THR A 322 -2.62 -7.50 -10.01
N PRO A 323 -2.94 -6.56 -9.11
CA PRO A 323 -3.08 -5.11 -9.27
C PRO A 323 -1.76 -4.34 -9.06
N ALA A 324 -1.31 -3.62 -10.08
CA ALA A 324 -0.08 -2.82 -10.04
C ALA A 324 -0.06 -1.76 -8.92
N VAL A 325 -1.22 -1.20 -8.56
CA VAL A 325 -1.35 -0.22 -7.48
C VAL A 325 -0.93 -0.77 -6.12
N GLY A 326 -1.23 -2.04 -5.82
CA GLY A 326 -0.81 -2.68 -4.58
C GLY A 326 0.70 -2.76 -4.46
N ILE A 327 1.38 -3.08 -5.56
CA ILE A 327 2.85 -3.12 -5.63
C ILE A 327 3.42 -1.71 -5.47
N ALA A 328 2.93 -0.74 -6.23
CA ALA A 328 3.52 0.61 -6.28
C ALA A 328 3.29 1.39 -4.99
N ASN A 329 2.07 1.38 -4.45
CA ASN A 329 1.76 2.04 -3.20
C ASN A 329 2.61 1.47 -2.05
N ALA A 330 2.69 0.14 -1.95
CA ALA A 330 3.46 -0.54 -0.92
C ALA A 330 4.98 -0.30 -1.05
N TYR A 331 5.50 -0.32 -2.27
CA TYR A 331 6.91 -0.04 -2.55
C TYR A 331 7.29 1.38 -2.09
N ASP A 332 6.53 2.40 -2.50
CA ASP A 332 6.81 3.78 -2.11
C ASP A 332 6.59 4.00 -0.60
N ALA A 333 5.54 3.40 -0.03
CA ALA A 333 5.27 3.47 1.41
C ALA A 333 6.41 2.87 2.25
N MET A 334 7.00 1.76 1.82
CA MET A 334 8.14 1.15 2.51
C MET A 334 9.36 2.08 2.49
N HIS A 335 9.69 2.65 1.34
CA HIS A 335 10.81 3.60 1.25
C HIS A 335 10.58 4.85 2.09
N LEU A 336 9.38 5.43 2.08
CA LEU A 336 9.03 6.58 2.92
C LEU A 336 9.10 6.22 4.41
N THR A 337 8.65 5.02 4.80
CA THR A 337 8.75 4.55 6.19
C THR A 337 10.21 4.36 6.60
N ALA A 338 11.04 3.78 5.75
CA ALA A 338 12.46 3.61 6.00
C ALA A 338 13.18 4.98 6.14
N MET A 339 12.82 5.96 5.30
CA MET A 339 13.32 7.33 5.43
C MET A 339 12.90 7.97 6.75
N ALA A 340 11.63 7.82 7.15
CA ALA A 340 11.13 8.34 8.42
C ALA A 340 11.91 7.76 9.62
N ILE A 341 12.15 6.45 9.64
CA ILE A 341 12.94 5.78 10.70
C ILE A 341 14.39 6.30 10.70
N ALA A 342 14.99 6.46 9.51
CA ALA A 342 16.36 6.97 9.38
C ALA A 342 16.49 8.42 9.88
N LEU A 343 15.55 9.30 9.52
CA LEU A 343 15.49 10.70 9.95
C LEU A 343 15.20 10.83 11.44
N ALA A 344 14.32 9.97 11.98
CA ALA A 344 14.05 9.88 13.41
C ALA A 344 15.28 9.46 14.22
N GLY A 345 16.21 8.71 13.63
CA GLY A 345 17.33 8.08 14.32
C GLY A 345 16.90 7.11 15.42
N SER A 346 15.67 6.61 15.37
CA SER A 346 15.00 5.84 16.43
C SER A 346 13.92 4.94 15.83
N THR A 347 13.58 3.88 16.56
CA THR A 347 12.44 3.00 16.27
C THR A 347 11.22 3.31 17.15
N GLU A 348 11.29 4.33 18.02
CA GLU A 348 10.16 4.74 18.86
C GLU A 348 9.08 5.44 18.02
N GLY A 349 7.84 4.99 18.16
CA GLY A 349 6.71 5.46 17.35
C GLY A 349 6.55 6.98 17.29
N PRO A 350 6.57 7.74 18.40
CA PRO A 350 6.50 9.19 18.37
C PRO A 350 7.62 9.86 17.55
N LYS A 351 8.85 9.33 17.66
CA LYS A 351 9.99 9.86 16.88
C LYS A 351 9.86 9.51 15.40
N VAL A 352 9.40 8.30 15.08
CA VAL A 352 9.16 7.89 13.69
C VAL A 352 8.05 8.73 13.06
N ARG A 353 6.98 9.08 13.82
CA ARG A 353 5.96 10.01 13.36
C ARG A 353 6.55 11.37 12.95
N GLU A 354 7.41 11.96 13.79
CA GLU A 354 8.11 13.20 13.46
C GLU A 354 9.06 13.01 12.26
N GLY A 355 9.66 11.82 12.14
CA GLY A 355 10.47 11.44 10.99
C GLY A 355 9.70 11.50 9.66
N PHE A 356 8.42 11.11 9.63
CA PHE A 356 7.56 11.26 8.44
C PHE A 356 7.40 12.72 8.05
N TYR A 357 7.21 13.63 9.00
CA TYR A 357 7.08 15.07 8.72
C TYR A 357 8.41 15.72 8.27
N ALA A 358 9.54 15.10 8.63
CA ALA A 358 10.86 15.55 8.23
C ALA A 358 11.30 15.12 6.82
N ILE A 359 10.50 14.29 6.13
CA ILE A 359 10.79 13.90 4.75
C ILE A 359 10.61 15.13 3.84
N ASP A 360 11.69 15.59 3.24
CA ASP A 360 11.66 16.73 2.30
C ASP A 360 11.29 16.23 0.90
N LYS A 361 12.06 15.28 0.34
CA LYS A 361 11.85 14.82 -1.04
C LYS A 361 12.17 13.33 -1.20
N TYR A 362 11.35 12.62 -1.96
CA TYR A 362 11.61 11.25 -2.37
C TYR A 362 11.16 11.01 -3.81
N GLN A 363 12.06 10.46 -4.63
CA GLN A 363 11.72 10.01 -5.99
C GLN A 363 11.16 8.58 -5.92
N GLY A 364 9.85 8.48 -5.83
CA GLY A 364 9.10 7.24 -5.74
C GLY A 364 8.91 6.53 -7.08
N LEU A 365 8.16 5.44 -7.04
CA LEU A 365 7.70 4.71 -8.21
C LEU A 365 6.48 5.41 -8.83
N ILE A 366 5.54 5.86 -7.98
CA ILE A 366 4.31 6.54 -8.41
C ILE A 366 4.63 7.95 -8.89
N LYS A 367 5.38 8.69 -8.08
CA LYS A 367 5.69 10.11 -8.31
C LYS A 367 6.95 10.54 -7.58
N THR A 368 7.38 11.75 -7.83
CA THR A 368 8.30 12.46 -6.92
C THR A 368 7.45 13.07 -5.80
N TYR A 369 7.69 12.66 -4.58
CA TYR A 369 7.08 13.21 -3.38
C TYR A 369 7.87 14.43 -2.91
N ASP A 370 7.18 15.50 -2.58
CA ASP A 370 7.70 16.73 -2.01
C ASP A 370 6.91 17.00 -0.73
N LYS A 371 7.57 16.94 0.42
CA LYS A 371 6.96 17.03 1.75
C LYS A 371 5.64 16.25 1.85
N PRO A 372 5.69 14.90 1.63
CA PRO A 372 4.46 14.10 1.48
C PRO A 372 3.55 14.15 2.70
N PHE A 373 4.11 14.41 3.88
CA PHE A 373 3.38 14.41 5.14
C PHE A 373 3.65 15.67 5.95
N THR A 374 2.61 16.17 6.60
CA THR A 374 2.67 17.28 7.57
C THR A 374 1.72 16.97 8.72
N PRO A 375 1.80 17.65 9.87
CA PRO A 375 0.82 17.47 10.94
C PRO A 375 -0.64 17.68 10.52
N ALA A 376 -0.87 18.46 9.44
CA ALA A 376 -2.21 18.73 8.90
C ALA A 376 -2.61 17.78 7.75
N ASN A 377 -1.66 17.05 7.15
CA ASN A 377 -1.92 16.17 6.02
C ASN A 377 -1.10 14.87 6.13
N HIS A 378 -1.79 13.76 6.21
CA HIS A 378 -1.21 12.42 6.30
C HIS A 378 -1.42 11.58 5.03
N ASP A 379 -1.90 12.18 3.95
CA ASP A 379 -2.13 11.55 2.65
C ASP A 379 -1.03 11.99 1.66
N ALA A 380 -0.21 11.06 1.17
CA ALA A 380 0.91 11.36 0.29
C ALA A 380 0.52 11.58 -1.17
N LEU A 381 -0.65 11.06 -1.60
CA LEU A 381 -1.15 11.21 -2.96
C LEU A 381 -2.21 12.31 -3.03
N THR A 382 -2.35 12.88 -4.22
CA THR A 382 -3.29 13.96 -4.56
C THR A 382 -4.18 13.53 -5.72
N ALA A 383 -5.21 14.30 -6.04
CA ALA A 383 -6.09 14.02 -7.18
C ALA A 383 -5.36 13.99 -8.53
N GLN A 384 -4.23 14.70 -8.67
CA GLN A 384 -3.40 14.72 -9.87
C GLN A 384 -2.64 13.40 -10.11
N ASP A 385 -2.52 12.56 -9.08
CA ASP A 385 -1.84 11.28 -9.16
C ASP A 385 -2.76 10.14 -9.65
N TYR A 386 -4.05 10.43 -9.88
CA TYR A 386 -5.03 9.44 -10.31
C TYR A 386 -5.11 9.37 -11.82
N ILE A 387 -5.15 8.15 -12.35
CA ILE A 387 -5.34 7.85 -13.77
C ILE A 387 -6.60 7.00 -13.95
N PHE A 388 -7.35 7.25 -15.03
CA PHE A 388 -8.44 6.37 -15.43
C PHE A 388 -7.93 5.24 -16.30
N THR A 389 -8.47 4.05 -16.07
CA THR A 389 -8.03 2.80 -16.68
C THR A 389 -9.22 1.95 -17.10
N TYR A 390 -8.94 0.91 -17.87
CA TYR A 390 -9.89 -0.15 -18.24
C TYR A 390 -9.15 -1.48 -18.39
N PHE A 391 -9.88 -2.58 -18.41
CA PHE A 391 -9.32 -3.89 -18.68
C PHE A 391 -9.21 -4.16 -20.18
N LYS A 392 -8.07 -4.71 -20.62
CA LYS A 392 -7.88 -5.35 -21.92
C LYS A 392 -7.32 -6.75 -21.67
N GLY A 393 -8.19 -7.75 -21.72
CA GLY A 393 -7.86 -9.07 -21.15
C GLY A 393 -7.58 -8.95 -19.65
N GLU A 394 -6.46 -9.46 -19.18
CA GLU A 394 -6.03 -9.36 -17.77
C GLU A 394 -5.22 -8.09 -17.48
N GLU A 395 -4.84 -7.34 -18.48
CA GLU A 395 -4.08 -6.11 -18.31
C GLU A 395 -4.97 -4.91 -17.99
N ILE A 396 -4.51 -4.06 -17.07
CA ILE A 396 -5.12 -2.77 -16.76
C ILE A 396 -4.34 -1.69 -17.51
N LEU A 397 -5.01 -1.09 -18.52
CA LEU A 397 -4.42 -0.09 -19.38
C LEU A 397 -4.93 1.32 -19.03
N PRO A 398 -4.05 2.33 -19.02
CA PRO A 398 -4.47 3.72 -18.92
C PRO A 398 -5.35 4.11 -20.13
N LEU A 399 -6.40 4.88 -19.85
CA LEU A 399 -7.16 5.54 -20.89
C LEU A 399 -6.35 6.75 -21.40
N THR A 400 -6.11 6.80 -22.69
CA THR A 400 -5.54 8.00 -23.34
C THR A 400 -6.60 9.09 -23.36
N ASN A 401 -6.26 10.28 -22.91
CA ASN A 401 -7.12 11.47 -22.91
C ASN A 401 -7.56 11.89 -24.33
#